data_9c78dcfb92334a331e25e354723c90f3
#
_entry.id   9c78dcfb92334a331e25e354723c90f3
#
_cell.length_a   1.000
_cell.length_b   1.000
_cell.length_c   1.000
_cell.angle_alpha   90.00
_cell.angle_beta   90.00
_cell.angle_gamma   90.00
#
_symmetry.space_group_name_H-M   'P 1'
#
loop_
_entity.id
_entity.type
_entity.pdbx_description
1 polymer ?
#
loop_
_entity_poly.entity_id
_entity_poly.type
_entity_poly.pdbx_seq_one_letter_code
_entity_poly.pdbx_strand_id
1 'polypeptide(L)'
;MHPQRVVITGVGLTCPLGNDLPTFRNALLAGKSGVVKFPVRNMGEQAAGVCEFEKTKYQNRKEIRVGTRAGGIGIFCAHEALENAGLDLKDIDPSRIGVYLGITEHGNVETETEVCQLVDHYDEDVKYWTHHHNPRTVANNPAGEITVNLGLTGPHYTIGAACAAGNAGIIQGVQMLRLGECDQALA
;
A
#
# COMPACT_ATOMS: atom_id res chain seq x y z
N MET A 1 -17.43 -20.44 23.72
CA MET A 1 -17.40 -19.00 23.38
C MET A 1 -17.91 -18.87 21.95
N HIS A 2 -18.94 -18.04 21.71
CA HIS A 2 -19.30 -17.71 20.34
C HIS A 2 -18.16 -16.92 19.70
N PRO A 3 -17.70 -17.27 18.51
CA PRO A 3 -16.63 -16.51 17.85
C PRO A 3 -17.11 -15.07 17.63
N GLN A 4 -16.29 -14.11 18.05
CA GLN A 4 -16.59 -12.70 17.83
C GLN A 4 -16.76 -12.44 16.34
N ARG A 5 -17.87 -11.81 15.96
CA ARG A 5 -18.12 -11.42 14.57
C ARG A 5 -17.19 -10.29 14.19
N VAL A 6 -16.44 -10.47 13.12
CA VAL A 6 -15.65 -9.43 12.46
C VAL A 6 -16.39 -9.02 11.20
N VAL A 7 -16.48 -7.74 10.94
CA VAL A 7 -17.18 -7.15 9.80
C VAL A 7 -16.28 -6.18 9.06
N ILE A 8 -16.48 -6.05 7.74
CA ILE A 8 -15.84 -5.01 6.94
C ILE A 8 -16.69 -3.74 7.08
N THR A 9 -16.10 -2.65 7.53
CA THR A 9 -16.74 -1.36 7.76
C THR A 9 -16.46 -0.34 6.69
N GLY A 10 -15.32 -0.44 6.00
CA GLY A 10 -14.93 0.45 4.93
C GLY A 10 -14.00 -0.21 3.93
N VAL A 11 -13.98 0.32 2.72
CA VAL A 11 -13.14 -0.13 1.62
C VAL A 11 -12.53 1.08 0.91
N GLY A 12 -11.22 1.05 0.73
CA GLY A 12 -10.48 1.98 -0.12
C GLY A 12 -9.78 1.23 -1.23
N LEU A 13 -9.74 1.80 -2.41
CA LEU A 13 -9.09 1.17 -3.55
C LEU A 13 -8.49 2.21 -4.51
N THR A 14 -7.43 1.80 -5.20
CA THR A 14 -6.95 2.41 -6.43
C THR A 14 -6.61 1.31 -7.42
N CYS A 15 -7.11 1.43 -8.63
CA CYS A 15 -6.86 0.45 -9.68
C CYS A 15 -7.02 1.12 -11.07
N PRO A 16 -6.66 0.43 -12.17
CA PRO A 16 -6.81 0.97 -13.52
C PRO A 16 -8.24 1.33 -13.93
N LEU A 17 -9.24 0.92 -13.18
CA LEU A 17 -10.66 1.20 -13.44
C LEU A 17 -11.24 2.32 -12.57
N GLY A 18 -10.48 2.85 -11.60
CA GLY A 18 -10.90 3.95 -10.75
C GLY A 18 -10.30 3.90 -9.35
N ASN A 19 -10.53 4.99 -8.61
CA ASN A 19 -9.98 5.21 -7.27
C ASN A 19 -11.05 5.25 -6.18
N ASP A 20 -12.27 4.85 -6.52
CA ASP A 20 -13.40 4.72 -5.59
C ASP A 20 -14.30 3.57 -6.00
N LEU A 21 -15.07 3.03 -5.05
CA LEU A 21 -15.96 1.89 -5.27
C LEU A 21 -17.03 2.12 -6.35
N PRO A 22 -17.72 3.27 -6.41
CA PRO A 22 -18.72 3.54 -7.45
C PRO A 22 -18.10 3.54 -8.85
N THR A 23 -16.99 4.22 -9.04
CA THR A 23 -16.28 4.29 -10.34
C THR A 23 -15.79 2.91 -10.77
N PHE A 24 -15.12 2.18 -9.87
CA PHE A 24 -14.68 0.81 -10.11
C PHE A 24 -15.84 -0.11 -10.50
N ARG A 25 -16.91 -0.12 -9.70
CA ARG A 25 -18.09 -0.94 -9.95
C ARG A 25 -18.73 -0.64 -11.31
N ASN A 26 -18.91 0.61 -11.63
CA ASN A 26 -19.52 1.03 -12.90
C ASN A 26 -18.64 0.63 -14.10
N ALA A 27 -17.33 0.80 -14.00
CA ALA A 27 -16.40 0.39 -15.05
C ALA A 27 -16.39 -1.14 -15.23
N LEU A 28 -16.39 -1.88 -14.12
CA LEU A 28 -16.41 -3.36 -14.13
C LEU A 28 -17.68 -3.90 -14.78
N LEU A 29 -18.85 -3.38 -14.37
CA LEU A 29 -20.15 -3.80 -14.92
C LEU A 29 -20.32 -3.42 -16.39
N ALA A 30 -19.68 -2.33 -16.82
CA ALA A 30 -19.65 -1.92 -18.23
C ALA A 30 -18.65 -2.72 -19.09
N GLY A 31 -17.94 -3.69 -18.51
CA GLY A 31 -16.91 -4.48 -19.20
C GLY A 31 -15.71 -3.65 -19.68
N LYS A 32 -15.41 -2.52 -19.04
CA LYS A 32 -14.27 -1.69 -19.41
C LYS A 32 -12.97 -2.39 -19.06
N SER A 33 -11.97 -2.30 -19.95
CA SER A 33 -10.60 -2.73 -19.68
C SER A 33 -9.78 -1.56 -19.14
N GLY A 34 -9.04 -1.78 -18.07
CA GLY A 34 -8.03 -0.85 -17.56
C GLY A 34 -6.62 -1.15 -18.09
N VAL A 35 -6.48 -2.10 -19.01
CA VAL A 35 -5.18 -2.44 -19.63
C VAL A 35 -4.88 -1.44 -20.76
N VAL A 36 -3.69 -0.83 -20.67
CA VAL A 36 -3.19 0.15 -21.63
C VAL A 36 -1.80 -0.27 -22.13
N LYS A 37 -1.34 0.35 -23.21
CA LYS A 37 0.07 0.27 -23.60
C LYS A 37 0.89 1.16 -22.68
N PHE A 38 1.88 0.59 -22.05
CA PHE A 38 2.74 1.25 -21.07
C PHE A 38 4.21 1.05 -21.43
N PRO A 39 5.02 2.12 -21.49
CA PRO A 39 6.44 2.00 -21.76
C PRO A 39 7.18 1.42 -20.55
N VAL A 40 7.83 0.28 -20.76
CA VAL A 40 8.67 -0.36 -19.74
C VAL A 40 10.12 -0.21 -20.15
N ARG A 41 10.99 0.21 -19.23
CA ARG A 41 12.43 0.40 -19.48
C ARG A 41 13.02 -0.88 -20.08
N ASN A 42 13.76 -0.73 -21.15
CA ASN A 42 14.43 -1.80 -21.90
C ASN A 42 13.52 -2.90 -22.50
N MET A 43 12.20 -2.74 -22.41
CA MET A 43 11.23 -3.72 -22.95
C MET A 43 10.25 -3.12 -23.97
N GLY A 44 10.32 -1.82 -24.22
CA GLY A 44 9.38 -1.12 -25.08
C GLY A 44 7.96 -1.06 -24.47
N GLU A 45 6.94 -0.97 -25.36
CA GLU A 45 5.54 -0.93 -24.92
C GLU A 45 5.04 -2.32 -24.51
N GLN A 46 4.50 -2.41 -23.31
CA GLN A 46 3.89 -3.63 -22.77
C GLN A 46 2.43 -3.37 -22.39
N ALA A 47 1.62 -4.43 -22.38
CA ALA A 47 0.27 -4.35 -21.85
C ALA A 47 0.31 -4.31 -20.31
N ALA A 48 -0.21 -3.24 -19.71
CA ALA A 48 -0.19 -3.07 -18.26
C ALA A 48 -1.47 -2.42 -17.74
N GLY A 49 -1.88 -2.80 -16.54
CA GLY A 49 -2.88 -2.10 -15.75
C GLY A 49 -2.18 -1.12 -14.82
N VAL A 50 -2.27 0.17 -15.11
CA VAL A 50 -1.62 1.21 -14.31
C VAL A 50 -2.67 1.94 -13.49
N CYS A 51 -2.50 1.96 -12.16
CA CYS A 51 -3.32 2.80 -11.30
C CYS A 51 -2.65 4.17 -11.12
N GLU A 52 -3.44 5.22 -11.32
CA GLU A 52 -3.04 6.60 -11.11
C GLU A 52 -3.96 7.24 -10.05
N PHE A 53 -3.36 7.81 -9.04
CA PHE A 53 -4.05 8.46 -7.93
C PHE A 53 -3.27 9.68 -7.46
N GLU A 54 -3.97 10.61 -6.83
CA GLU A 54 -3.35 11.83 -6.32
C GLU A 54 -2.65 11.56 -4.99
N LYS A 55 -1.34 11.33 -5.04
CA LYS A 55 -0.51 11.08 -3.85
C LYS A 55 -0.56 12.25 -2.85
N THR A 56 -0.62 13.48 -3.35
CA THR A 56 -0.62 14.70 -2.54
C THR A 56 -1.88 14.88 -1.71
N LYS A 57 -2.94 14.10 -1.98
CA LYS A 57 -4.17 14.11 -1.18
C LYS A 57 -3.87 13.71 0.29
N TYR A 58 -2.98 12.74 0.50
CA TYR A 58 -2.72 12.15 1.82
C TYR A 58 -1.25 12.12 2.23
N GLN A 59 -0.34 12.50 1.34
CA GLN A 59 1.09 12.49 1.60
C GLN A 59 1.71 13.86 1.37
N ASN A 60 2.59 14.28 2.27
CA ASN A 60 3.41 15.46 2.06
C ASN A 60 4.60 15.16 1.12
N ARG A 61 5.30 16.22 0.67
CA ARG A 61 6.42 16.09 -0.28
C ARG A 61 7.57 15.21 0.24
N LYS A 62 7.80 15.21 1.56
CA LYS A 62 8.86 14.40 2.17
C LYS A 62 8.49 12.92 2.10
N GLU A 63 7.27 12.56 2.49
CA GLU A 63 6.75 11.19 2.44
C GLU A 63 6.77 10.64 1.01
N ILE A 64 6.31 11.42 0.02
CA ILE A 64 6.36 11.01 -1.40
C ILE A 64 7.80 10.78 -1.86
N ARG A 65 8.76 11.61 -1.42
CA ARG A 65 10.16 11.50 -1.83
C ARG A 65 10.86 10.28 -1.23
N VAL A 66 10.57 9.94 0.03
CA VAL A 66 11.28 8.87 0.75
C VAL A 66 10.53 7.54 0.68
N GLY A 67 9.24 7.56 0.41
CA GLY A 67 8.36 6.39 0.37
C GLY A 67 8.51 5.57 -0.91
N THR A 68 7.73 4.49 -0.96
CA THR A 68 7.64 3.56 -2.08
C THR A 68 6.34 3.73 -2.84
N ARG A 69 6.26 3.17 -4.05
CA ARG A 69 5.00 3.10 -4.77
C ARG A 69 3.98 2.24 -4.03
N ALA A 70 4.42 1.11 -3.47
CA ALA A 70 3.57 0.22 -2.68
C ALA A 70 3.01 0.92 -1.43
N GLY A 71 3.88 1.62 -0.67
CA GLY A 71 3.46 2.42 0.47
C GLY A 71 2.48 3.52 0.10
N GLY A 72 2.75 4.24 -1.00
CA GLY A 72 1.84 5.29 -1.49
C GLY A 72 0.44 4.78 -1.86
N ILE A 73 0.35 3.60 -2.51
CA ILE A 73 -0.94 2.93 -2.79
C ILE A 73 -1.63 2.55 -1.47
N GLY A 74 -0.89 1.94 -0.54
CA GLY A 74 -1.42 1.53 0.76
C GLY A 74 -1.94 2.71 1.59
N ILE A 75 -1.20 3.82 1.64
CA ILE A 75 -1.63 5.05 2.33
C ILE A 75 -2.92 5.59 1.70
N PHE A 76 -2.98 5.70 0.37
CA PHE A 76 -4.18 6.17 -0.30
C PHE A 76 -5.38 5.28 0.03
N CYS A 77 -5.26 3.96 -0.14
CA CYS A 77 -6.35 3.03 0.14
C CYS A 77 -6.75 3.03 1.63
N ALA A 78 -5.80 3.17 2.55
CA ALA A 78 -6.09 3.21 3.99
C ALA A 78 -6.93 4.44 4.37
N HIS A 79 -6.58 5.63 3.86
CA HIS A 79 -7.38 6.84 4.08
C HIS A 79 -8.78 6.71 3.48
N GLU A 80 -8.90 6.26 2.23
CA GLU A 80 -10.21 6.05 1.58
C GLU A 80 -11.07 5.03 2.35
N ALA A 81 -10.43 3.96 2.90
CA ALA A 81 -11.15 2.98 3.72
C ALA A 81 -11.66 3.58 5.04
N LEU A 82 -10.86 4.39 5.72
CA LEU A 82 -11.26 5.09 6.94
C LEU A 82 -12.38 6.10 6.68
N GLU A 83 -12.26 6.89 5.61
CA GLU A 83 -13.32 7.83 5.19
C GLU A 83 -14.62 7.07 4.86
N ASN A 84 -14.52 5.96 4.12
CA ASN A 84 -15.69 5.13 3.77
C ASN A 84 -16.33 4.45 4.99
N ALA A 85 -15.54 4.12 6.00
CA ALA A 85 -16.02 3.59 7.28
C ALA A 85 -16.65 4.67 8.20
N GLY A 86 -16.46 5.95 7.89
CA GLY A 86 -16.86 7.06 8.75
C GLY A 86 -16.05 7.13 10.05
N LEU A 87 -14.81 6.67 10.04
CA LEU A 87 -13.91 6.65 11.19
C LEU A 87 -13.01 7.88 11.21
N ASP A 88 -13.00 8.65 12.30
CA ASP A 88 -12.01 9.69 12.57
C ASP A 88 -10.94 9.12 13.52
N LEU A 89 -9.69 9.16 13.09
CA LEU A 89 -8.55 8.67 13.88
C LEU A 89 -8.37 9.44 15.20
N LYS A 90 -8.94 10.66 15.32
CA LYS A 90 -8.89 11.43 16.56
C LYS A 90 -9.72 10.81 17.69
N ASP A 91 -10.72 10.03 17.33
CA ASP A 91 -11.65 9.38 18.26
C ASP A 91 -11.22 7.96 18.64
N ILE A 92 -10.08 7.50 18.11
CA ILE A 92 -9.63 6.12 18.26
C ILE A 92 -8.22 6.09 18.87
N ASP A 93 -7.98 5.15 19.77
CA ASP A 93 -6.63 4.89 20.28
C ASP A 93 -5.74 4.33 19.16
N PRO A 94 -4.70 5.06 18.74
CA PRO A 94 -3.81 4.64 17.65
C PRO A 94 -3.05 3.35 17.94
N SER A 95 -2.94 2.95 19.20
CA SER A 95 -2.33 1.67 19.61
C SER A 95 -3.27 0.48 19.42
N ARG A 96 -4.56 0.73 19.18
CA ARG A 96 -5.60 -0.29 19.01
C ARG A 96 -6.01 -0.51 17.55
N ILE A 97 -5.32 0.14 16.60
CA ILE A 97 -5.50 -0.08 15.16
C ILE A 97 -4.32 -0.87 14.63
N GLY A 98 -4.57 -2.08 14.12
CA GLY A 98 -3.56 -2.91 13.46
C GLY A 98 -3.50 -2.67 11.95
N VAL A 99 -2.33 -2.89 11.32
CA VAL A 99 -2.14 -2.85 9.86
C VAL A 99 -1.54 -4.16 9.38
N TYR A 100 -2.27 -4.88 8.52
CA TYR A 100 -1.90 -6.23 8.04
C TYR A 100 -1.86 -6.25 6.52
N LEU A 101 -0.78 -5.70 5.96
CA LEU A 101 -0.67 -5.51 4.52
C LEU A 101 -0.23 -6.79 3.81
N GLY A 102 -1.08 -7.31 2.94
CA GLY A 102 -0.77 -8.47 2.11
C GLY A 102 -0.06 -8.09 0.82
N ILE A 103 1.26 -8.22 0.79
CA ILE A 103 2.08 -7.99 -0.40
C ILE A 103 3.31 -8.90 -0.37
N THR A 104 3.60 -9.58 -1.47
CA THR A 104 4.73 -10.52 -1.54
C THR A 104 6.03 -9.82 -1.89
N GLU A 105 6.01 -8.92 -2.86
CA GLU A 105 7.18 -8.20 -3.34
C GLU A 105 6.90 -6.70 -3.42
N HIS A 106 7.86 -5.92 -2.96
CA HIS A 106 7.86 -4.47 -3.03
C HIS A 106 9.31 -3.96 -3.07
N GLY A 107 9.51 -2.69 -3.38
CA GLY A 107 10.82 -2.07 -3.44
C GLY A 107 11.65 -2.42 -4.70
N ASN A 108 11.15 -3.28 -5.59
CA ASN A 108 11.85 -3.68 -6.80
C ASN A 108 12.04 -2.50 -7.78
N VAL A 109 11.02 -1.65 -7.92
CA VAL A 109 11.09 -0.45 -8.78
C VAL A 109 12.10 0.55 -8.23
N GLU A 110 12.11 0.74 -6.93
CA GLU A 110 13.06 1.60 -6.22
C GLU A 110 14.47 1.06 -6.36
N THR A 111 14.66 -0.25 -6.18
CA THR A 111 15.96 -0.93 -6.35
C THR A 111 16.48 -0.82 -7.78
N GLU A 112 15.65 -1.09 -8.77
CA GLU A 112 16.02 -0.96 -10.19
C GLU A 112 16.46 0.49 -10.49
N THR A 113 15.73 1.47 -10.01
CA THR A 113 16.05 2.88 -10.22
C THR A 113 17.42 3.24 -9.63
N GLU A 114 17.68 2.81 -8.40
CA GLU A 114 18.97 3.05 -7.74
C GLU A 114 20.13 2.34 -8.47
N VAL A 115 19.96 1.09 -8.84
CA VAL A 115 20.97 0.32 -9.59
C VAL A 115 21.29 0.98 -10.92
N CYS A 116 20.27 1.42 -11.68
CA CYS A 116 20.48 2.12 -12.94
C CYS A 116 21.26 3.43 -12.73
N GLN A 117 20.90 4.21 -11.71
CA GLN A 117 21.64 5.45 -11.40
C GLN A 117 23.11 5.18 -11.04
N LEU A 118 23.39 4.12 -10.27
CA LEU A 118 24.76 3.73 -9.94
C LEU A 118 25.55 3.30 -11.17
N VAL A 119 24.92 2.54 -12.08
CA VAL A 119 25.58 2.09 -13.33
C VAL A 119 25.88 3.27 -14.25
N ASP A 120 24.94 4.21 -14.39
CA ASP A 120 25.07 5.40 -15.23
C ASP A 120 26.20 6.35 -14.73
N HIS A 121 26.51 6.29 -13.42
CA HIS A 121 27.48 7.18 -12.76
C HIS A 121 28.60 6.43 -12.03
N TYR A 122 28.92 5.23 -12.47
CA TYR A 122 29.83 4.31 -11.77
C TYR A 122 31.20 4.90 -11.43
N ASP A 123 31.75 5.73 -12.31
CA ASP A 123 33.06 6.33 -12.15
C ASP A 123 33.04 7.71 -11.44
N GLU A 124 31.83 8.22 -11.06
CA GLU A 124 31.73 9.58 -10.56
C GLU A 124 31.77 9.68 -9.03
N ASP A 125 30.77 9.13 -8.34
CA ASP A 125 30.68 9.24 -6.88
C ASP A 125 29.54 8.39 -6.29
N VAL A 126 29.71 7.97 -5.03
CA VAL A 126 28.69 7.31 -4.18
C VAL A 126 27.48 8.21 -3.84
N LYS A 127 27.52 9.51 -4.15
CA LYS A 127 26.41 10.46 -3.92
C LYS A 127 25.12 10.08 -4.64
N TYR A 128 25.21 9.27 -5.68
CA TYR A 128 24.04 8.76 -6.42
C TYR A 128 23.32 7.62 -5.70
N TRP A 129 23.91 7.05 -4.65
CA TRP A 129 23.24 6.10 -3.78
C TRP A 129 22.44 6.81 -2.70
N THR A 130 21.13 6.54 -2.61
CA THR A 130 20.32 7.13 -1.56
C THR A 130 20.31 6.29 -0.28
N HIS A 131 20.48 6.94 0.86
CA HIS A 131 20.32 6.30 2.18
C HIS A 131 18.87 5.85 2.45
N HIS A 132 17.91 6.27 1.64
CA HIS A 132 16.52 5.80 1.72
C HIS A 132 16.31 4.42 1.10
N HIS A 133 17.29 3.86 0.41
CA HIS A 133 17.16 2.54 -0.23
C HIS A 133 16.84 1.44 0.78
N ASN A 134 17.61 1.31 1.84
CA ASN A 134 17.40 0.28 2.85
C ASN A 134 15.99 0.31 3.47
N PRO A 135 15.49 1.46 3.99
CA PRO A 135 14.11 1.53 4.47
C PRO A 135 13.07 1.10 3.45
N ARG A 136 13.26 1.41 2.17
CA ARG A 136 12.31 1.10 1.10
C ARG A 136 12.21 -0.39 0.78
N THR A 137 13.25 -1.16 1.04
CA THR A 137 13.36 -2.57 0.64
C THR A 137 13.16 -3.56 1.78
N VAL A 138 13.10 -3.10 3.04
CA VAL A 138 12.82 -4.01 4.18
C VAL A 138 11.39 -4.55 4.11
N ALA A 139 11.23 -5.81 4.49
CA ALA A 139 9.98 -6.57 4.30
C ALA A 139 8.73 -5.89 4.88
N ASN A 140 8.85 -5.19 6.00
CA ASN A 140 7.73 -4.51 6.65
C ASN A 140 7.52 -3.05 6.22
N ASN A 141 8.28 -2.55 5.23
CA ASN A 141 8.23 -1.14 4.84
C ASN A 141 6.83 -0.66 4.45
N PRO A 142 6.05 -1.32 3.57
CA PRO A 142 4.76 -0.78 3.15
C PRO A 142 3.77 -0.63 4.30
N ALA A 143 3.70 -1.59 5.24
CA ALA A 143 2.89 -1.46 6.45
C ALA A 143 3.41 -0.33 7.35
N GLY A 144 4.73 -0.19 7.46
CA GLY A 144 5.39 0.89 8.19
C GLY A 144 5.09 2.28 7.62
N GLU A 145 5.09 2.44 6.30
CA GLU A 145 4.72 3.72 5.67
C GLU A 145 3.28 4.13 6.01
N ILE A 146 2.34 3.18 6.01
CA ILE A 146 0.94 3.41 6.39
C ILE A 146 0.86 3.86 7.85
N THR A 147 1.51 3.13 8.77
CA THR A 147 1.46 3.45 10.21
C THR A 147 2.07 4.81 10.51
N VAL A 148 3.20 5.15 9.89
CA VAL A 148 3.85 6.47 10.06
C VAL A 148 2.95 7.59 9.54
N ASN A 149 2.34 7.43 8.37
CA ASN A 149 1.48 8.46 7.77
C ASN A 149 0.20 8.69 8.59
N LEU A 150 -0.44 7.62 9.06
CA LEU A 150 -1.67 7.68 9.85
C LEU A 150 -1.42 7.94 11.35
N GLY A 151 -0.17 7.93 11.82
CA GLY A 151 0.17 8.08 13.25
C GLY A 151 -0.24 6.88 14.10
N LEU A 152 -0.31 5.67 13.51
CA LEU A 152 -0.70 4.45 14.20
C LEU A 152 0.49 3.85 14.96
N THR A 153 0.22 3.26 16.12
CA THR A 153 1.22 2.61 16.98
C THR A 153 0.86 1.17 17.34
N GLY A 154 -0.24 0.67 16.78
CA GLY A 154 -0.68 -0.72 16.94
C GLY A 154 0.19 -1.73 16.16
N PRO A 155 -0.12 -3.03 16.30
CA PRO A 155 0.63 -4.08 15.61
C PRO A 155 0.51 -3.93 14.09
N HIS A 156 1.64 -4.09 13.38
CA HIS A 156 1.66 -3.96 11.93
C HIS A 156 2.63 -4.94 11.29
N TYR A 157 2.16 -5.61 10.23
CA TYR A 157 2.90 -6.63 9.51
C TYR A 157 2.68 -6.53 8.02
N THR A 158 3.74 -6.79 7.26
CA THR A 158 3.64 -7.08 5.83
C THR A 158 3.71 -8.60 5.65
N ILE A 159 2.76 -9.16 4.91
CA ILE A 159 2.55 -10.61 4.81
C ILE A 159 2.70 -11.03 3.35
N GLY A 160 3.71 -11.87 3.09
CA GLY A 160 3.95 -12.46 1.78
C GLY A 160 3.27 -13.81 1.64
N ALA A 161 2.42 -13.97 0.62
CA ALA A 161 1.77 -15.24 0.28
C ALA A 161 1.49 -15.33 -1.24
N ALA A 162 2.41 -14.84 -2.06
CA ALA A 162 2.27 -14.76 -3.51
C ALA A 162 0.88 -14.20 -3.92
N CYS A 163 0.17 -14.86 -4.82
CA CYS A 163 -1.15 -14.43 -5.30
C CYS A 163 -2.22 -14.36 -4.19
N ALA A 164 -2.01 -15.04 -3.06
CA ALA A 164 -2.92 -15.05 -1.92
C ALA A 164 -2.57 -14.00 -0.84
N ALA A 165 -1.57 -13.13 -1.07
CA ALA A 165 -1.09 -12.21 -0.05
C ALA A 165 -2.18 -11.29 0.50
N GLY A 166 -3.04 -10.70 -0.35
CA GLY A 166 -4.16 -9.87 0.10
C GLY A 166 -5.13 -10.64 1.02
N ASN A 167 -5.47 -11.89 0.67
CA ASN A 167 -6.31 -12.73 1.53
C ASN A 167 -5.60 -13.06 2.85
N ALA A 168 -4.28 -13.27 2.83
CA ALA A 168 -3.49 -13.53 4.04
C ALA A 168 -3.50 -12.32 4.99
N GLY A 169 -3.42 -11.10 4.46
CA GLY A 169 -3.57 -9.87 5.24
C GLY A 169 -4.92 -9.79 5.95
N ILE A 170 -6.01 -10.03 5.21
CA ILE A 170 -7.37 -10.06 5.79
C ILE A 170 -7.49 -11.13 6.88
N ILE A 171 -7.01 -12.35 6.63
CA ILE A 171 -7.02 -13.44 7.61
C ILE A 171 -6.26 -13.05 8.88
N GLN A 172 -5.07 -12.47 8.73
CA GLN A 172 -4.27 -12.01 9.88
C GLN A 172 -5.01 -10.94 10.67
N GLY A 173 -5.59 -9.92 9.99
CA GLY A 173 -6.38 -8.91 10.64
C GLY A 173 -7.55 -9.48 11.46
N VAL A 174 -8.29 -10.43 10.89
CA VAL A 174 -9.38 -11.14 11.60
C VAL A 174 -8.86 -11.90 12.82
N GLN A 175 -7.71 -12.56 12.72
CA GLN A 175 -7.12 -13.29 13.84
C GLN A 175 -6.71 -12.35 14.97
N MET A 176 -6.09 -11.23 14.66
CA MET A 176 -5.62 -10.27 15.67
C MET A 176 -6.78 -9.54 16.37
N LEU A 177 -7.86 -9.23 15.64
CA LEU A 177 -9.11 -8.75 16.24
C LEU A 177 -9.70 -9.76 17.23
N ARG A 178 -9.73 -11.05 16.87
CA ARG A 178 -10.25 -12.12 17.74
C ARG A 178 -9.36 -12.40 18.95
N LEU A 179 -8.06 -12.16 18.85
CA LEU A 179 -7.12 -12.27 19.96
C LEU A 179 -7.18 -11.04 20.90
N GLY A 180 -7.85 -9.96 20.49
CA GLY A 180 -7.91 -8.72 21.25
C GLY A 180 -6.63 -7.86 21.19
N GLU A 181 -5.75 -8.13 20.23
CA GLU A 181 -4.53 -7.35 20.02
C GLU A 181 -4.80 -5.98 19.41
N CYS A 182 -5.89 -5.84 18.67
CA CYS A 182 -6.42 -4.59 18.15
C CYS A 182 -7.95 -4.60 18.15
N ASP A 183 -8.56 -3.41 18.05
CA ASP A 183 -10.02 -3.23 17.97
C ASP A 183 -10.48 -2.96 16.54
N GLN A 184 -9.55 -2.46 15.71
CA GLN A 184 -9.74 -2.24 14.28
C GLN A 184 -8.51 -2.72 13.52
N ALA A 185 -8.70 -3.14 12.27
CA ALA A 185 -7.65 -3.62 11.41
C ALA A 185 -7.80 -3.04 9.99
N LEU A 186 -6.71 -2.47 9.47
CA LEU A 186 -6.52 -2.19 8.06
C LEU A 186 -5.82 -3.42 7.44
N ALA A 187 -6.37 -3.97 6.33
CA ALA A 187 -5.83 -5.15 5.68
C ALA A 187 -5.95 -5.07 4.15
#